data_68fa302b9fe9d613b20d5e6fe3d16a1c
#
_entry.id   68fa302b9fe9d613b20d5e6fe3d16a1c
#
_cell.length_a   1.000
_cell.length_b   1.000
_cell.length_c   1.000
_cell.angle_alpha   90.00
_cell.angle_beta   90.00
_cell.angle_gamma   90.00
#
_symmetry.space_group_name_H-M   'P 1'
#
loop_
_entity.id
_entity.type
_entity.pdbx_description
1 polymer ?
#
loop_
_entity_poly.entity_id
_entity_poly.type
_entity_poly.pdbx_seq_one_letter_code
_entity_poly.pdbx_strand_id
1 'polypeptide(L)'
;MHNFEKRKQKWEKKSREYKLNSLREATFILTVKNTIDLLKNRRKGRVLDIGCGFGEIDILMAQNTNLDIIGCDISENAIKVAKNNIKKAGLYNKIKIEKGDVYNLKYPDESFDIVFGFGYVSAPTYPGVQKEVARVLKPEGVLICDFINYLSFYKLFNTFKRIVKRKDIPYYVSLAGIRREFEKESLVFVSQRLFNTYPPIDFNLKPKIFLAFENSIGKIFKTFLGRVRLVSFKKVKS
;
A
#
# COMPACT_ATOMS: atom_id res chain seq x y z
N MET A 1 14.55 8.52 -17.50
CA MET A 1 14.97 7.11 -17.34
C MET A 1 15.13 6.82 -15.85
N HIS A 2 14.27 5.98 -15.28
CA HIS A 2 14.34 5.65 -13.84
C HIS A 2 15.49 4.69 -13.60
N ASN A 3 16.54 5.15 -12.92
CA ASN A 3 17.72 4.34 -12.63
C ASN A 3 17.36 3.18 -11.69
N PHE A 4 17.23 1.98 -12.25
CA PHE A 4 16.90 0.73 -11.55
C PHE A 4 17.86 0.47 -10.40
N GLU A 5 19.17 0.54 -10.62
CA GLU A 5 20.17 0.26 -9.61
C GLU A 5 20.09 1.22 -8.41
N LYS A 6 19.90 2.52 -8.67
CA LYS A 6 19.73 3.51 -7.59
C LYS A 6 18.48 3.24 -6.75
N ARG A 7 17.37 2.82 -7.38
CA ARG A 7 16.15 2.43 -6.66
C ARG A 7 16.37 1.16 -5.86
N LYS A 8 16.98 0.14 -6.45
CA LYS A 8 17.30 -1.13 -5.80
C LYS A 8 18.16 -0.89 -4.56
N GLN A 9 19.26 -0.15 -4.67
CA GLN A 9 20.15 0.17 -3.55
C GLN A 9 19.42 0.91 -2.41
N LYS A 10 18.57 1.90 -2.75
CA LYS A 10 17.76 2.64 -1.76
C LYS A 10 16.85 1.71 -0.97
N TRP A 11 16.14 0.80 -1.64
CA TRP A 11 15.18 -0.09 -0.99
C TRP A 11 15.86 -1.24 -0.27
N GLU A 12 16.97 -1.73 -0.79
CA GLU A 12 17.81 -2.72 -0.13
C GLU A 12 18.31 -2.20 1.23
N LYS A 13 18.82 -0.96 1.27
CA LYS A 13 19.21 -0.31 2.53
C LYS A 13 18.03 -0.18 3.48
N LYS A 14 16.89 0.33 3.01
CA LYS A 14 15.70 0.53 3.85
C LYS A 14 15.17 -0.79 4.41
N SER A 15 15.23 -1.88 3.65
CA SER A 15 14.76 -3.19 4.10
C SER A 15 15.60 -3.76 5.24
N ARG A 16 16.91 -3.48 5.27
CA ARG A 16 17.80 -3.89 6.38
C ARG A 16 17.56 -3.09 7.66
N GLU A 17 17.15 -1.85 7.54
CA GLU A 17 16.85 -0.94 8.66
C GLU A 17 15.42 -1.09 9.19
N TYR A 18 14.60 -1.90 8.53
CA TYR A 18 13.19 -2.04 8.87
C TYR A 18 12.99 -2.78 10.20
N LYS A 19 12.12 -2.21 11.02
CA LYS A 19 11.64 -2.85 12.26
C LYS A 19 10.12 -2.72 12.32
N LEU A 20 9.46 -3.85 12.50
CA LEU A 20 8.03 -3.86 12.81
C LEU A 20 7.84 -3.36 14.24
N ASN A 21 6.91 -2.42 14.41
CA ASN A 21 6.47 -1.94 15.72
C ASN A 21 4.95 -1.94 15.79
N SER A 22 4.41 -1.77 16.98
CA SER A 22 2.97 -1.84 17.24
C SER A 22 2.14 -0.87 16.41
N LEU A 23 2.67 0.31 16.13
CA LEU A 23 2.03 1.31 15.29
C LEU A 23 1.92 0.86 13.82
N ARG A 24 2.97 0.24 13.29
CA ARG A 24 2.96 -0.31 11.92
C ARG A 24 2.05 -1.51 11.81
N GLU A 25 2.09 -2.40 12.80
CA GLU A 25 1.22 -3.56 12.86
C GLU A 25 -0.26 -3.14 12.87
N ALA A 26 -0.64 -2.18 13.71
CA ALA A 26 -1.99 -1.63 13.70
C ALA A 26 -2.35 -0.99 12.35
N THR A 27 -1.40 -0.29 11.71
CA THR A 27 -1.61 0.26 10.37
C THR A 27 -1.87 -0.83 9.34
N PHE A 28 -1.12 -1.93 9.35
CA PHE A 28 -1.33 -3.05 8.42
C PHE A 28 -2.69 -3.72 8.63
N ILE A 29 -3.09 -3.96 9.88
CA ILE A 29 -4.42 -4.50 10.20
C ILE A 29 -5.53 -3.59 9.65
N LEU A 30 -5.41 -2.28 9.85
CA LEU A 30 -6.38 -1.31 9.33
C LEU A 30 -6.36 -1.23 7.80
N THR A 31 -5.18 -1.31 7.18
CA THR A 31 -5.05 -1.36 5.72
C THR A 31 -5.79 -2.56 5.16
N VAL A 32 -5.55 -3.75 5.70
CA VAL A 32 -6.22 -4.99 5.27
C VAL A 32 -7.71 -4.91 5.46
N LYS A 33 -8.19 -4.51 6.64
CA LYS A 33 -9.63 -4.36 6.93
C LYS A 33 -10.30 -3.43 5.91
N ASN A 34 -9.74 -2.24 5.69
CA ASN A 34 -10.32 -1.28 4.76
C ASN A 34 -10.18 -1.73 3.30
N THR A 35 -9.13 -2.49 2.94
CA THR A 35 -8.97 -3.10 1.62
C THR A 35 -10.08 -4.11 1.35
N ILE A 36 -10.35 -5.00 2.31
CA ILE A 36 -11.44 -5.99 2.21
C ILE A 36 -12.80 -5.29 2.05
N ASP A 37 -13.04 -4.20 2.79
CA ASP A 37 -14.25 -3.38 2.65
C ASP A 37 -14.37 -2.74 1.26
N LEU A 38 -13.25 -2.28 0.67
CA LEU A 38 -13.25 -1.71 -0.68
C LEU A 38 -13.43 -2.78 -1.77
N LEU A 39 -12.94 -3.98 -1.55
CA LEU A 39 -13.14 -5.11 -2.46
C LEU A 39 -14.59 -5.59 -2.49
N LYS A 40 -15.40 -5.28 -1.47
CA LYS A 40 -16.79 -5.75 -1.34
C LYS A 40 -16.86 -7.28 -1.47
N ASN A 41 -17.47 -7.76 -2.55
CA ASN A 41 -17.66 -9.21 -2.81
C ASN A 41 -16.49 -9.84 -3.60
N ARG A 42 -15.47 -9.08 -3.99
CA ARG A 42 -14.30 -9.56 -4.74
C ARG A 42 -13.26 -10.18 -3.80
N ARG A 43 -13.58 -11.32 -3.20
CA ARG A 43 -12.69 -12.03 -2.26
C ARG A 43 -12.01 -13.25 -2.88
N LYS A 44 -12.11 -13.41 -4.20
CA LYS A 44 -11.45 -14.44 -5.02
C LYS A 44 -10.85 -13.75 -6.24
N GLY A 45 -9.80 -14.31 -6.78
CA GLY A 45 -9.14 -13.82 -7.97
C GLY A 45 -7.64 -13.72 -7.81
N ARG A 46 -6.97 -13.41 -8.90
CA ARG A 46 -5.51 -13.30 -8.97
C ARG A 46 -5.09 -11.87 -8.64
N VAL A 47 -4.24 -11.74 -7.65
CA VAL A 47 -3.77 -10.45 -7.11
C VAL A 47 -2.28 -10.28 -7.37
N LEU A 48 -1.88 -9.08 -7.77
CA LEU A 48 -0.50 -8.64 -7.74
C LEU A 48 -0.32 -7.57 -6.64
N ASP A 49 0.54 -7.81 -5.67
CA ASP A 49 1.00 -6.77 -4.73
C ASP A 49 2.35 -6.21 -5.19
N ILE A 50 2.36 -4.96 -5.63
CA ILE A 50 3.56 -4.28 -6.11
C ILE A 50 4.26 -3.57 -4.96
N GLY A 51 5.51 -3.97 -4.67
CA GLY A 51 6.27 -3.49 -3.52
C GLY A 51 5.82 -4.16 -2.22
N CYS A 52 5.62 -5.48 -2.25
CA CYS A 52 5.08 -6.27 -1.14
C CYS A 52 5.93 -6.25 0.15
N GLY A 53 7.16 -5.74 0.09
CA GLY A 53 8.04 -5.65 1.24
C GLY A 53 8.29 -6.99 1.91
N PHE A 54 7.94 -7.12 3.18
CA PHE A 54 8.13 -8.34 3.96
C PHE A 54 6.90 -9.26 4.00
N GLY A 55 5.88 -8.96 3.19
CA GLY A 55 4.69 -9.79 3.01
C GLY A 55 3.67 -9.71 4.15
N GLU A 56 3.77 -8.74 5.06
CA GLU A 56 2.85 -8.65 6.20
C GLU A 56 1.40 -8.43 5.75
N ILE A 57 1.19 -7.56 4.77
CA ILE A 57 -0.17 -7.30 4.23
C ILE A 57 -0.66 -8.52 3.46
N ASP A 58 0.21 -9.16 2.65
CA ASP A 58 -0.13 -10.36 1.90
C ASP A 58 -0.59 -11.50 2.81
N ILE A 59 0.14 -11.73 3.92
CA ILE A 59 -0.22 -12.74 4.93
C ILE A 59 -1.60 -12.44 5.52
N LEU A 60 -1.83 -11.20 5.97
CA LEU A 60 -3.11 -10.81 6.53
C LEU A 60 -4.26 -10.89 5.51
N MET A 61 -4.01 -10.54 4.24
CA MET A 61 -4.99 -10.67 3.15
C MET A 61 -5.34 -12.14 2.89
N ALA A 62 -4.34 -13.02 2.76
CA ALA A 62 -4.55 -14.45 2.51
C ALA A 62 -5.25 -15.19 3.67
N GLN A 63 -5.07 -14.72 4.90
CA GLN A 63 -5.79 -15.25 6.08
C GLN A 63 -7.27 -14.87 6.09
N ASN A 64 -7.64 -13.74 5.47
CA ASN A 64 -8.99 -13.18 5.53
C ASN A 64 -9.75 -13.27 4.20
N THR A 65 -9.13 -13.84 3.15
CA THR A 65 -9.71 -13.96 1.81
C THR A 65 -9.28 -15.26 1.13
N ASN A 66 -9.88 -15.54 -0.02
CA ASN A 66 -9.47 -16.64 -0.92
C ASN A 66 -8.77 -16.08 -2.18
N LEU A 67 -7.98 -15.04 -2.02
CA LEU A 67 -7.18 -14.44 -3.09
C LEU A 67 -5.90 -15.27 -3.32
N ASP A 68 -5.52 -15.40 -4.60
CA ASP A 68 -4.24 -15.95 -5.04
C ASP A 68 -3.27 -14.80 -5.24
N ILE A 69 -2.29 -14.65 -4.35
CA ILE A 69 -1.48 -13.45 -4.24
C ILE A 69 -0.08 -13.70 -4.80
N ILE A 70 0.33 -12.84 -5.73
CA ILE A 70 1.71 -12.72 -6.15
C ILE A 70 2.23 -11.37 -5.64
N GLY A 71 3.18 -11.41 -4.72
CA GLY A 71 3.89 -10.22 -4.27
C GLY A 71 5.19 -10.04 -5.05
N CYS A 72 5.49 -8.81 -5.46
CA CYS A 72 6.78 -8.49 -6.05
C CYS A 72 7.47 -7.33 -5.35
N ASP A 73 8.79 -7.42 -5.21
CA ASP A 73 9.62 -6.34 -4.67
C ASP A 73 10.96 -6.27 -5.41
N ILE A 74 11.59 -5.09 -5.38
CA ILE A 74 12.91 -4.86 -5.98
C ILE A 74 14.05 -5.28 -5.04
N SER A 75 13.81 -5.31 -3.72
CA SER A 75 14.79 -5.63 -2.68
C SER A 75 14.89 -7.14 -2.46
N GLU A 76 16.07 -7.70 -2.68
CA GLU A 76 16.35 -9.12 -2.44
C GLU A 76 16.22 -9.48 -0.95
N ASN A 77 16.63 -8.57 -0.06
CA ASN A 77 16.45 -8.76 1.37
C ASN A 77 14.97 -8.81 1.76
N ALA A 78 14.16 -7.91 1.23
CA ALA A 78 12.71 -7.92 1.48
C ALA A 78 12.09 -9.24 1.02
N ILE A 79 12.39 -9.69 -0.19
CA ILE A 79 11.93 -10.97 -0.76
C ILE A 79 12.30 -12.15 0.13
N LYS A 80 13.57 -12.22 0.58
CA LYS A 80 14.05 -13.28 1.46
C LYS A 80 13.26 -13.32 2.77
N VAL A 81 13.04 -12.17 3.39
CA VAL A 81 12.26 -12.05 4.63
C VAL A 81 10.81 -12.42 4.39
N ALA A 82 10.17 -11.90 3.32
CA ALA A 82 8.79 -12.21 2.96
C ALA A 82 8.57 -13.72 2.80
N LYS A 83 9.42 -14.41 2.03
CA LYS A 83 9.34 -15.86 1.84
C LYS A 83 9.42 -16.63 3.17
N ASN A 84 10.29 -16.20 4.07
CA ASN A 84 10.41 -16.82 5.40
C ASN A 84 9.14 -16.56 6.26
N ASN A 85 8.60 -15.35 6.24
CA ASN A 85 7.38 -15.00 6.97
C ASN A 85 6.17 -15.81 6.46
N ILE A 86 6.01 -15.92 5.14
CA ILE A 86 4.94 -16.69 4.50
C ILE A 86 5.05 -18.17 4.83
N LYS A 87 6.29 -18.72 4.82
CA LYS A 87 6.53 -20.11 5.23
C LYS A 87 6.14 -20.35 6.70
N LYS A 88 6.53 -19.44 7.60
CA LYS A 88 6.15 -19.50 9.01
C LYS A 88 4.64 -19.41 9.22
N ALA A 89 3.94 -18.65 8.38
CA ALA A 89 2.49 -18.53 8.42
C ALA A 89 1.75 -19.73 7.76
N GLY A 90 2.46 -20.66 7.11
CA GLY A 90 1.85 -21.79 6.41
C GLY A 90 1.09 -21.42 5.12
N LEU A 91 1.40 -20.28 4.51
CA LEU A 91 0.62 -19.70 3.40
C LEU A 91 1.32 -19.80 2.03
N TYR A 92 2.35 -20.62 1.90
CA TYR A 92 3.13 -20.78 0.67
C TYR A 92 2.32 -21.27 -0.55
N ASN A 93 1.17 -21.90 -0.32
CA ASN A 93 0.24 -22.32 -1.38
C ASN A 93 -0.68 -21.19 -1.89
N LYS A 94 -0.80 -20.08 -1.13
CA LYS A 94 -1.66 -18.94 -1.45
C LYS A 94 -0.88 -17.69 -1.85
N ILE A 95 0.40 -17.61 -1.45
CA ILE A 95 1.22 -16.43 -1.67
C ILE A 95 2.54 -16.84 -2.31
N LYS A 96 2.83 -16.26 -3.47
CA LYS A 96 4.11 -16.39 -4.18
C LYS A 96 4.84 -15.06 -4.13
N ILE A 97 6.13 -15.05 -3.81
CA ILE A 97 6.96 -13.84 -3.80
C ILE A 97 8.04 -13.92 -4.86
N GLU A 98 8.11 -12.88 -5.70
CA GLU A 98 9.01 -12.77 -6.82
C GLU A 98 9.80 -11.46 -6.80
N LYS A 99 10.94 -11.43 -7.49
CA LYS A 99 11.67 -10.20 -7.75
C LYS A 99 10.99 -9.46 -8.90
N GLY A 100 10.68 -8.18 -8.71
CA GLY A 100 10.02 -7.37 -9.72
C GLY A 100 10.39 -5.89 -9.64
N ASP A 101 10.36 -5.24 -10.79
CA ASP A 101 10.44 -3.79 -10.92
C ASP A 101 9.07 -3.26 -11.33
N VAL A 102 8.49 -2.39 -10.52
CA VAL A 102 7.15 -1.80 -10.75
C VAL A 102 7.05 -0.97 -12.04
N TYR A 103 8.19 -0.60 -12.64
CA TYR A 103 8.24 0.08 -13.95
C TYR A 103 8.38 -0.86 -15.15
N ASN A 104 8.56 -2.15 -14.90
CA ASN A 104 8.71 -3.19 -15.92
C ASN A 104 8.28 -4.52 -15.33
N LEU A 105 6.98 -4.69 -15.19
CA LEU A 105 6.38 -5.90 -14.62
C LEU A 105 6.46 -7.05 -15.64
N LYS A 106 6.96 -8.19 -15.21
CA LYS A 106 7.17 -9.38 -16.06
C LYS A 106 5.89 -10.15 -16.41
N TYR A 107 4.74 -9.58 -16.15
CA TYR A 107 3.45 -10.22 -16.36
C TYR A 107 2.85 -9.74 -17.69
N PRO A 108 2.13 -10.64 -18.40
CA PRO A 108 1.37 -10.25 -19.58
C PRO A 108 0.31 -9.20 -19.27
N ASP A 109 -0.17 -8.53 -20.29
CA ASP A 109 -1.32 -7.64 -20.19
C ASP A 109 -2.51 -8.39 -19.64
N GLU A 110 -3.37 -7.70 -18.89
CA GLU A 110 -4.64 -8.23 -18.39
C GLU A 110 -4.52 -9.54 -17.59
N SER A 111 -3.43 -9.67 -16.79
CA SER A 111 -3.12 -10.88 -16.02
C SER A 111 -3.81 -10.95 -14.66
N PHE A 112 -4.20 -9.80 -14.09
CA PHE A 112 -4.65 -9.70 -12.71
C PHE A 112 -6.04 -9.12 -12.58
N ASP A 113 -6.83 -9.70 -11.68
CA ASP A 113 -8.15 -9.19 -11.30
C ASP A 113 -8.03 -7.99 -10.35
N ILE A 114 -6.96 -7.99 -9.53
CA ILE A 114 -6.71 -6.96 -8.52
C ILE A 114 -5.20 -6.65 -8.50
N VAL A 115 -4.87 -5.36 -8.34
CA VAL A 115 -3.51 -4.92 -8.02
C VAL A 115 -3.54 -4.16 -6.70
N PHE A 116 -2.62 -4.49 -5.81
CA PHE A 116 -2.33 -3.71 -4.61
C PHE A 116 -1.05 -2.89 -4.82
N GLY A 117 -1.01 -1.69 -4.24
CA GLY A 117 0.16 -0.82 -4.29
C GLY A 117 0.22 0.05 -3.05
N PHE A 118 0.67 -0.50 -1.92
CA PHE A 118 0.71 0.22 -0.66
C PHE A 118 2.03 0.96 -0.48
N GLY A 119 1.93 2.26 -0.15
CA GLY A 119 3.08 3.14 0.05
C GLY A 119 3.84 3.55 -1.22
N TYR A 120 3.34 3.18 -2.41
CA TYR A 120 4.10 3.27 -3.66
C TYR A 120 3.42 4.02 -4.80
N VAL A 121 2.28 3.50 -5.24
CA VAL A 121 1.68 3.81 -6.55
C VAL A 121 1.23 5.26 -6.66
N SER A 122 0.91 5.84 -5.54
CA SER A 122 0.39 7.21 -5.43
C SER A 122 1.46 8.27 -5.21
N ALA A 123 2.73 7.88 -5.06
CA ALA A 123 3.78 8.85 -4.79
C ALA A 123 4.17 9.58 -6.09
N PRO A 124 4.24 10.94 -6.09
CA PRO A 124 4.75 11.70 -7.22
C PRO A 124 6.18 11.33 -7.64
N THR A 125 6.88 10.61 -6.75
CA THR A 125 8.23 10.09 -6.98
C THR A 125 8.29 8.89 -7.91
N TYR A 126 7.14 8.33 -8.30
CA TYR A 126 7.04 7.15 -9.17
C TYR A 126 6.11 7.39 -10.38
N PRO A 127 6.32 8.47 -11.16
CA PRO A 127 5.52 8.71 -12.35
C PRO A 127 5.70 7.57 -13.36
N GLY A 128 4.60 7.14 -13.98
CA GLY A 128 4.61 6.07 -14.99
C GLY A 128 4.33 4.66 -14.45
N VAL A 129 4.33 4.44 -13.14
CA VAL A 129 3.91 3.15 -12.56
C VAL A 129 2.44 2.86 -12.89
N GLN A 130 1.62 3.89 -13.01
CA GLN A 130 0.19 3.79 -13.35
C GLN A 130 -0.03 3.06 -14.68
N LYS A 131 0.85 3.30 -15.68
CA LYS A 131 0.79 2.65 -16.99
C LYS A 131 0.99 1.13 -16.87
N GLU A 132 2.00 0.68 -16.12
CA GLU A 132 2.25 -0.73 -15.89
C GLU A 132 1.11 -1.40 -15.10
N VAL A 133 0.59 -0.70 -14.08
CA VAL A 133 -0.58 -1.17 -13.32
C VAL A 133 -1.79 -1.33 -14.24
N ALA A 134 -2.10 -0.34 -15.06
CA ALA A 134 -3.21 -0.41 -16.00
C ALA A 134 -3.02 -1.53 -17.03
N ARG A 135 -1.79 -1.74 -17.52
CA ARG A 135 -1.47 -2.81 -18.47
C ARG A 135 -1.76 -4.19 -17.90
N VAL A 136 -1.28 -4.48 -16.69
CA VAL A 136 -1.42 -5.82 -16.11
C VAL A 136 -2.80 -6.09 -15.51
N LEU A 137 -3.61 -5.06 -15.24
CA LEU A 137 -4.99 -5.22 -14.80
C LEU A 137 -5.89 -5.67 -15.95
N LYS A 138 -6.75 -6.65 -15.70
CA LYS A 138 -7.85 -7.02 -16.59
C LYS A 138 -8.83 -5.85 -16.74
N PRO A 139 -9.61 -5.79 -17.85
CA PRO A 139 -10.81 -4.97 -17.90
C PRO A 139 -11.70 -5.25 -16.69
N GLU A 140 -12.27 -4.21 -16.08
CA GLU A 140 -13.04 -4.29 -14.84
C GLU A 140 -12.22 -4.67 -13.60
N GLY A 141 -10.89 -4.85 -13.73
CA GLY A 141 -9.96 -5.09 -12.65
C GLY A 141 -9.85 -3.90 -11.70
N VAL A 142 -9.43 -4.14 -10.48
CA VAL A 142 -9.40 -3.11 -9.41
C VAL A 142 -7.98 -2.89 -8.93
N LEU A 143 -7.56 -1.63 -8.94
CA LEU A 143 -6.39 -1.16 -8.20
C LEU A 143 -6.82 -0.68 -6.83
N ILE A 144 -6.12 -1.11 -5.78
CA ILE A 144 -6.22 -0.50 -4.44
C ILE A 144 -4.83 -0.02 -4.03
N CYS A 145 -4.73 1.27 -3.74
CA CYS A 145 -3.49 1.88 -3.30
C CYS A 145 -3.72 2.90 -2.19
N ASP A 146 -2.67 3.22 -1.46
CA ASP A 146 -2.73 4.19 -0.38
C ASP A 146 -1.80 5.39 -0.60
N PHE A 147 -2.10 6.48 0.09
CA PHE A 147 -1.24 7.65 0.18
C PHE A 147 -1.48 8.43 1.47
N ILE A 148 -0.52 9.28 1.82
CA ILE A 148 -0.65 10.11 3.00
C ILE A 148 -1.57 11.29 2.68
N ASN A 149 -2.67 11.38 3.43
CA ASN A 149 -3.67 12.43 3.25
C ASN A 149 -3.08 13.81 3.53
N TYR A 150 -3.25 14.72 2.57
CA TYR A 150 -2.78 16.11 2.67
C TYR A 150 -3.41 16.87 3.86
N LEU A 151 -4.67 16.60 4.18
CA LEU A 151 -5.42 17.28 5.26
C LEU A 151 -5.23 16.62 6.64
N SER A 152 -4.34 15.64 6.78
CA SER A 152 -4.16 14.95 8.05
C SER A 152 -3.44 15.81 9.12
N PHE A 153 -3.78 15.61 10.38
CA PHE A 153 -3.03 16.15 11.52
C PHE A 153 -1.53 15.80 11.45
N TYR A 154 -1.22 14.70 10.81
CA TYR A 154 0.15 14.25 10.62
C TYR A 154 1.00 15.23 9.81
N LYS A 155 0.38 15.95 8.85
CA LYS A 155 1.06 17.01 8.10
C LYS A 155 1.47 18.17 9.02
N LEU A 156 0.56 18.62 9.86
CA LEU A 156 0.83 19.72 10.81
C LEU A 156 1.98 19.35 11.75
N PHE A 157 1.93 18.15 12.32
CA PHE A 157 2.96 17.62 13.21
C PHE A 157 4.32 17.44 12.51
N ASN A 158 4.34 16.95 11.28
CA ASN A 158 5.57 16.78 10.52
C ASN A 158 6.14 18.10 10.01
N THR A 159 5.30 19.10 9.71
CA THR A 159 5.77 20.45 9.36
C THR A 159 6.50 21.07 10.54
N PHE A 160 5.97 20.93 11.75
CA PHE A 160 6.65 21.36 12.98
C PHE A 160 7.98 20.63 13.18
N LYS A 161 8.01 19.31 13.05
CA LYS A 161 9.26 18.52 13.15
C LYS A 161 10.30 18.87 12.08
N ARG A 162 9.89 19.33 10.89
CA ARG A 162 10.79 19.77 9.83
C ARG A 162 11.52 21.03 10.17
N ILE A 163 10.82 22.00 10.76
CA ILE A 163 11.44 23.26 11.23
C ILE A 163 12.54 22.93 12.22
N VAL A 164 12.32 21.90 13.08
CA VAL A 164 13.25 21.52 14.15
C VAL A 164 14.36 20.56 13.71
N LYS A 165 14.12 19.62 12.76
CA LYS A 165 15.01 18.47 12.49
C LYS A 165 15.48 18.27 11.05
N ARG A 166 15.18 19.16 10.09
CA ARG A 166 15.60 19.06 8.66
C ARG A 166 15.45 17.67 8.02
N LYS A 167 14.40 16.92 8.35
CA LYS A 167 14.15 15.58 7.76
C LYS A 167 13.27 15.67 6.50
N ASP A 168 13.49 14.75 5.56
CA ASP A 168 12.65 14.59 4.38
C ASP A 168 11.18 14.41 4.77
N ILE A 169 10.29 15.15 4.09
CA ILE A 169 8.86 15.08 4.34
C ILE A 169 8.26 14.00 3.45
N PRO A 170 7.34 13.18 3.99
CA PRO A 170 6.51 12.34 3.15
C PRO A 170 5.76 13.18 2.12
N TYR A 171 5.69 12.71 0.88
CA TYR A 171 4.91 13.39 -0.14
C TYR A 171 3.42 13.32 0.22
N TYR A 172 2.82 14.50 0.36
CA TYR A 172 1.39 14.64 0.53
C TYR A 172 0.76 14.91 -0.82
N VAL A 173 -0.18 14.09 -1.23
CA VAL A 173 -0.83 14.21 -2.53
C VAL A 173 -2.31 14.50 -2.34
N SER A 174 -2.86 15.36 -3.20
CA SER A 174 -4.31 15.59 -3.21
C SER A 174 -5.01 14.45 -3.94
N LEU A 175 -6.22 14.11 -3.49
CA LEU A 175 -7.03 13.10 -4.18
C LEU A 175 -7.29 13.49 -5.65
N ALA A 176 -7.56 14.78 -5.91
CA ALA A 176 -7.80 15.27 -7.26
C ALA A 176 -6.57 15.07 -8.17
N GLY A 177 -5.36 15.33 -7.64
CA GLY A 177 -4.13 15.09 -8.39
C GLY A 177 -3.93 13.62 -8.75
N ILE A 178 -4.16 12.71 -7.76
CA ILE A 178 -4.06 11.27 -7.99
C ILE A 178 -5.09 10.82 -9.02
N ARG A 179 -6.36 11.21 -8.87
CA ARG A 179 -7.41 10.85 -9.82
C ARG A 179 -7.03 11.22 -11.25
N ARG A 180 -6.58 12.45 -11.47
CA ARG A 180 -6.17 12.93 -12.80
C ARG A 180 -5.06 12.07 -13.42
N GLU A 181 -4.06 11.67 -12.63
CA GLU A 181 -2.96 10.84 -13.14
C GLU A 181 -3.39 9.41 -13.46
N PHE A 182 -4.28 8.85 -12.67
CA PHE A 182 -4.77 7.49 -12.91
C PHE A 182 -5.81 7.43 -14.04
N GLU A 183 -6.64 8.46 -14.17
CA GLU A 183 -7.64 8.57 -15.25
C GLU A 183 -7.00 8.65 -16.64
N LYS A 184 -5.77 9.16 -16.76
CA LYS A 184 -4.99 9.13 -18.02
C LYS A 184 -4.71 7.70 -18.50
N GLU A 185 -4.68 6.74 -17.60
CA GLU A 185 -4.42 5.32 -17.88
C GLU A 185 -5.69 4.48 -17.75
N SER A 186 -6.85 5.07 -18.01
CA SER A 186 -8.16 4.39 -17.95
C SER A 186 -8.51 3.78 -16.58
N LEU A 187 -7.92 4.30 -15.50
CA LEU A 187 -8.19 3.89 -14.12
C LEU A 187 -9.13 4.90 -13.46
N VAL A 188 -10.41 4.58 -13.42
CA VAL A 188 -11.47 5.47 -12.91
C VAL A 188 -11.63 5.29 -11.41
N PHE A 189 -11.68 6.40 -10.67
CA PHE A 189 -11.90 6.39 -9.23
C PHE A 189 -13.27 5.78 -8.86
N VAL A 190 -13.26 4.87 -7.89
CA VAL A 190 -14.48 4.20 -7.40
C VAL A 190 -14.84 4.65 -6.00
N SER A 191 -13.93 4.52 -5.07
CA SER A 191 -14.19 4.86 -3.66
C SER A 191 -12.91 5.04 -2.83
N GLN A 192 -13.09 5.49 -1.60
CA GLN A 192 -11.99 5.71 -0.68
C GLN A 192 -12.34 5.34 0.75
N ARG A 193 -11.30 5.13 1.57
CA ARG A 193 -11.38 5.04 3.03
C ARG A 193 -10.26 5.88 3.65
N LEU A 194 -10.58 6.59 4.72
CA LEU A 194 -9.59 7.27 5.55
C LEU A 194 -9.51 6.56 6.89
N PHE A 195 -8.31 6.40 7.39
CA PHE A 195 -8.05 5.77 8.68
C PHE A 195 -6.70 6.23 9.25
N ASN A 196 -6.30 5.67 10.39
CA ASN A 196 -5.05 6.01 11.05
C ASN A 196 -5.12 7.42 11.65
N THR A 197 -6.16 7.66 12.46
CA THR A 197 -6.39 8.96 13.10
C THR A 197 -5.58 9.17 14.37
N TYR A 198 -4.96 8.12 14.90
CA TYR A 198 -4.12 8.20 16.09
C TYR A 198 -2.81 8.95 15.84
N PRO A 199 -2.20 9.54 16.90
CA PRO A 199 -0.95 10.30 16.78
C PRO A 199 0.19 9.44 16.20
N PRO A 200 1.12 10.04 15.43
CA PRO A 200 2.24 9.31 14.82
C PRO A 200 3.38 9.03 15.81
N ILE A 201 3.04 8.76 17.04
CA ILE A 201 3.98 8.52 18.15
C ILE A 201 3.80 7.06 18.57
N ASP A 202 4.90 6.32 18.53
CA ASP A 202 4.92 4.97 19.09
C ASP A 202 5.22 5.06 20.58
N PHE A 203 4.19 4.78 21.37
CA PHE A 203 4.28 4.75 22.84
C PHE A 203 4.59 3.33 23.36
N ASN A 204 5.08 2.41 22.51
CA ASN A 204 5.24 0.99 22.83
C ASN A 204 3.96 0.30 23.33
N LEU A 205 2.80 0.83 22.92
CA LEU A 205 1.50 0.27 23.26
C LEU A 205 1.19 -0.93 22.35
N LYS A 206 0.40 -1.87 22.85
CA LYS A 206 -0.04 -3.00 22.02
C LYS A 206 -0.88 -2.52 20.83
N PRO A 207 -0.80 -3.18 19.66
CA PRO A 207 -1.54 -2.77 18.44
C PRO A 207 -3.04 -2.58 18.69
N LYS A 208 -3.65 -3.43 19.53
CA LYS A 208 -5.06 -3.35 19.88
C LYS A 208 -5.50 -2.03 20.52
N ILE A 209 -4.60 -1.29 21.18
CA ILE A 209 -4.90 0.01 21.77
C ILE A 209 -5.09 1.06 20.66
N PHE A 210 -4.21 1.05 19.64
CA PHE A 210 -4.37 1.89 18.47
C PHE A 210 -5.65 1.59 17.70
N LEU A 211 -6.00 0.30 17.59
CA LEU A 211 -7.24 -0.15 16.95
C LEU A 211 -8.48 0.29 17.73
N ALA A 212 -8.44 0.20 19.06
CA ALA A 212 -9.53 0.67 19.92
C ALA A 212 -9.74 2.18 19.79
N PHE A 213 -8.65 2.97 19.78
CA PHE A 213 -8.70 4.41 19.54
C PHE A 213 -9.35 4.73 18.18
N GLU A 214 -8.92 4.02 17.12
CA GLU A 214 -9.47 4.19 15.77
C GLU A 214 -10.96 3.88 15.68
N ASN A 215 -11.41 2.87 16.42
CA ASN A 215 -12.82 2.44 16.42
C ASN A 215 -13.74 3.35 17.25
N SER A 216 -13.19 4.07 18.23
CA SER A 216 -13.94 4.98 19.12
C SER A 216 -13.84 6.44 18.65
N ILE A 217 -12.83 7.14 19.14
CA ILE A 217 -12.62 8.57 18.86
C ILE A 217 -12.30 8.82 17.38
N GLY A 218 -11.52 7.94 16.77
CA GLY A 218 -11.15 8.03 15.37
C GLY A 218 -12.34 8.05 14.43
N LYS A 219 -13.47 7.46 14.83
CA LYS A 219 -14.69 7.41 14.01
C LYS A 219 -15.24 8.80 13.68
N ILE A 220 -15.09 9.76 14.58
CA ILE A 220 -15.54 11.15 14.42
C ILE A 220 -14.60 11.90 13.45
N PHE A 221 -13.30 11.62 13.51
CA PHE A 221 -12.28 12.36 12.75
C PHE A 221 -11.86 11.69 11.43
N LYS A 222 -12.27 10.44 11.18
CA LYS A 222 -11.91 9.67 9.96
C LYS A 222 -12.16 10.42 8.66
N THR A 223 -13.27 11.14 8.59
CA THR A 223 -13.78 11.75 7.35
C THR A 223 -12.81 12.79 6.80
N PHE A 224 -12.03 13.47 7.65
CA PHE A 224 -11.16 14.58 7.25
C PHE A 224 -9.69 14.39 7.65
N LEU A 225 -9.43 13.79 8.79
CA LEU A 225 -8.13 13.86 9.49
C LEU A 225 -7.35 12.54 9.48
N GLY A 226 -7.91 11.46 8.96
CA GLY A 226 -7.20 10.19 8.81
C GLY A 226 -5.90 10.40 8.04
N ARG A 227 -4.80 9.84 8.58
CA ARG A 227 -3.46 9.96 7.99
C ARG A 227 -3.36 9.21 6.66
N VAL A 228 -3.90 8.01 6.60
CA VAL A 228 -3.85 7.15 5.42
C VAL A 228 -5.16 7.27 4.67
N ARG A 229 -5.05 7.57 3.39
CA ARG A 229 -6.15 7.54 2.42
C ARG A 229 -5.94 6.33 1.52
N LEU A 230 -6.79 5.35 1.67
CA LEU A 230 -6.87 4.19 0.80
C LEU A 230 -7.89 4.48 -0.29
N VAL A 231 -7.52 4.21 -1.52
CA VAL A 231 -8.38 4.48 -2.70
C VAL A 231 -8.49 3.24 -3.56
N SER A 232 -9.63 3.10 -4.20
CA SER A 232 -9.86 2.10 -5.23
C SER A 232 -10.15 2.76 -6.56
N PHE A 233 -9.53 2.22 -7.61
CA PHE A 233 -9.76 2.54 -9.01
C PHE A 233 -10.17 1.29 -9.76
N LYS A 234 -10.95 1.45 -10.81
CA LYS A 234 -11.39 0.39 -11.68
C LYS A 234 -10.88 0.66 -13.09
N LYS A 235 -10.29 -0.35 -13.73
CA LYS A 235 -9.91 -0.27 -15.14
C LYS A 235 -11.18 -0.31 -15.99
N VAL A 236 -11.42 0.74 -16.75
CA VAL A 236 -12.49 0.75 -17.76
C VAL A 236 -11.96 0.24 -19.09
N LYS A 237 -12.83 -0.32 -19.91
CA LYS A 237 -12.45 -0.70 -21.28
C LYS A 237 -12.10 0.59 -22.04
N SER A 238 -10.92 0.61 -22.62
CA SER A 238 -10.51 1.61 -23.61
C SER A 238 -11.22 1.37 -24.92
#